data_1962c67620ca921dd6661784b43a88c6
#
_entry.id   1962c67620ca921dd6661784b43a88c6
#
_cell.length_a   1.000
_cell.length_b   1.000
_cell.length_c   1.000
_cell.angle_alpha   90.00
_cell.angle_beta   90.00
_cell.angle_gamma   90.00
#
_symmetry.space_group_name_H-M   'P 1'
#
loop_
_entity.id
_entity.type
_entity.pdbx_description
1 polymer ?
#
loop_
_entity_poly.entity_id
_entity_poly.type
_entity_poly.pdbx_seq_one_letter_code
_entity_poly.pdbx_strand_id
1 'polypeptide(L)'
;MTYAHASIDKQQNIGQDSVVVFQTVAARVELRNSTGNLMPTPTGDQGAVQYYAGAWREFGTTTGGIATKELLPKQYSFRMSYAYASIDKQQDISSDPTVVFQTVNARVELRDSNGNLMPAPMGDQGMVQYYAGAWREFGTTTGGIATNELLPKQYSFRMSYAYASIDKQQDISTDPVVSFATVLAAINVTGQQNQALNGAQVSYYAGAWRTIGETVNGSIARELLPRNYTFRAAYQGTSADLQQDISQNSTVNIQLNITGP
;
A
#
# COMPACT_ATOMS: atom_id res chain seq x y z
N MET A 1 3.68 -42.31 -17.02
CA MET A 1 4.20 -41.30 -17.97
C MET A 1 4.69 -40.08 -17.20
N THR A 2 5.83 -39.53 -17.60
CA THR A 2 6.36 -38.28 -17.04
C THR A 2 6.42 -37.22 -18.13
N TYR A 3 5.88 -36.02 -17.83
CA TYR A 3 5.89 -34.87 -18.73
C TYR A 3 5.88 -33.57 -17.89
N ALA A 4 6.59 -32.55 -18.33
CA ALA A 4 6.67 -31.26 -17.65
C ALA A 4 6.99 -31.41 -16.14
N HIS A 5 7.95 -32.29 -15.79
CA HIS A 5 8.40 -32.63 -14.44
C HIS A 5 7.30 -33.24 -13.51
N ALA A 6 6.15 -33.62 -14.03
CA ALA A 6 5.10 -34.31 -13.32
C ALA A 6 4.89 -35.73 -13.87
N SER A 7 4.29 -36.61 -13.06
CA SER A 7 3.99 -37.99 -13.48
C SER A 7 2.53 -38.32 -13.19
N ILE A 8 1.95 -39.16 -14.05
CA ILE A 8 0.67 -39.81 -13.84
C ILE A 8 0.80 -41.30 -14.21
N ASP A 9 0.02 -42.12 -13.53
CA ASP A 9 -0.07 -43.55 -13.78
C ASP A 9 -1.42 -43.90 -14.40
N LYS A 10 -1.45 -44.91 -15.26
CA LYS A 10 -2.65 -45.45 -15.87
C LYS A 10 -2.57 -46.98 -15.83
N GLN A 11 -3.60 -47.62 -15.36
CA GLN A 11 -3.76 -49.06 -15.45
C GLN A 11 -4.60 -49.38 -16.67
N GLN A 12 -4.15 -50.33 -17.50
CA GLN A 12 -4.85 -50.77 -18.68
C GLN A 12 -4.60 -52.26 -18.95
N ASN A 13 -5.64 -52.96 -19.33
CA ASN A 13 -5.50 -54.35 -19.74
C ASN A 13 -5.01 -54.42 -21.18
N ILE A 14 -3.71 -54.60 -21.37
CA ILE A 14 -3.06 -54.63 -22.68
C ILE A 14 -3.45 -55.83 -23.56
N GLY A 15 -4.09 -56.88 -22.95
CA GLY A 15 -4.65 -57.97 -23.70
C GLY A 15 -5.94 -57.61 -24.45
N GLN A 16 -6.63 -56.55 -24.06
CA GLN A 16 -7.82 -56.02 -24.73
C GLN A 16 -7.49 -54.80 -25.62
N ASP A 17 -6.58 -53.94 -25.18
CA ASP A 17 -6.12 -52.77 -25.90
C ASP A 17 -4.61 -52.57 -25.64
N SER A 18 -3.82 -52.81 -26.67
CA SER A 18 -2.36 -52.76 -26.61
C SER A 18 -1.79 -51.33 -26.63
N VAL A 19 -2.62 -50.29 -26.85
CA VAL A 19 -2.18 -48.90 -26.94
C VAL A 19 -2.58 -48.13 -25.67
N VAL A 20 -1.59 -47.71 -24.88
CA VAL A 20 -1.81 -46.87 -23.73
C VAL A 20 -1.64 -45.40 -24.08
N VAL A 21 -2.73 -44.67 -24.10
CA VAL A 21 -2.74 -43.24 -24.44
C VAL A 21 -2.73 -42.40 -23.18
N PHE A 22 -1.81 -41.43 -23.08
CA PHE A 22 -1.76 -40.39 -22.10
C PHE A 22 -2.01 -39.05 -22.79
N GLN A 23 -2.94 -38.28 -22.28
CA GLN A 23 -3.27 -36.95 -22.80
C GLN A 23 -2.81 -35.86 -21.82
N THR A 24 -2.33 -34.76 -22.38
CA THR A 24 -2.12 -33.50 -21.63
C THR A 24 -3.39 -32.68 -21.69
N VAL A 25 -3.44 -31.65 -20.84
CA VAL A 25 -4.46 -30.60 -20.90
C VAL A 25 -3.78 -29.25 -21.07
N ALA A 26 -4.36 -28.40 -21.91
CA ALA A 26 -3.94 -27.02 -22.07
C ALA A 26 -4.39 -26.22 -20.82
N ALA A 27 -3.56 -26.24 -19.79
CA ALA A 27 -3.82 -25.45 -18.59
C ALA A 27 -3.76 -23.96 -18.94
N ARG A 28 -4.75 -23.22 -18.49
CA ARG A 28 -4.91 -21.77 -18.71
C ARG A 28 -4.87 -21.05 -17.37
N VAL A 29 -3.95 -20.13 -17.18
CA VAL A 29 -3.88 -19.27 -16.01
C VAL A 29 -4.30 -17.86 -16.40
N GLU A 30 -5.26 -17.32 -15.64
CA GLU A 30 -5.79 -15.99 -15.86
C GLU A 30 -5.44 -15.08 -14.70
N LEU A 31 -4.98 -13.87 -15.01
CA LEU A 31 -4.91 -12.74 -14.10
C LEU A 31 -6.03 -11.77 -14.43
N ARG A 32 -6.94 -11.57 -13.50
CA ARG A 32 -8.08 -10.68 -13.63
C ARG A 32 -7.95 -9.50 -12.69
N ASN A 33 -8.48 -8.34 -13.11
CA ASN A 33 -8.59 -7.17 -12.26
C ASN A 33 -9.71 -7.34 -11.21
N SER A 34 -9.87 -6.38 -10.33
CA SER A 34 -10.89 -6.38 -9.26
C SER A 34 -12.34 -6.47 -9.78
N THR A 35 -12.59 -6.07 -11.03
CA THR A 35 -13.91 -6.15 -11.68
C THR A 35 -14.14 -7.48 -12.41
N GLY A 36 -13.16 -8.41 -12.36
CA GLY A 36 -13.24 -9.73 -13.00
C GLY A 36 -12.84 -9.76 -14.49
N ASN A 37 -12.45 -8.63 -15.07
CA ASN A 37 -11.96 -8.58 -16.44
C ASN A 37 -10.51 -9.05 -16.50
N LEU A 38 -10.10 -9.63 -17.63
CA LEU A 38 -8.70 -9.97 -17.86
C LEU A 38 -7.83 -8.72 -17.71
N MET A 39 -6.72 -8.87 -16.97
CA MET A 39 -5.78 -7.76 -16.76
C MET A 39 -5.14 -7.41 -18.12
N PRO A 40 -5.26 -6.17 -18.59
CA PRO A 40 -4.52 -5.74 -19.76
C PRO A 40 -3.02 -5.83 -19.46
N THR A 41 -2.21 -6.07 -20.48
CA THR A 41 -0.76 -6.12 -20.32
C THR A 41 -0.26 -4.76 -19.80
N PRO A 42 0.13 -4.64 -18.52
CA PRO A 42 0.70 -3.38 -18.05
C PRO A 42 2.07 -3.18 -18.69
N THR A 43 2.40 -1.96 -19.01
CA THR A 43 3.76 -1.57 -19.33
C THR A 43 4.62 -1.78 -18.07
N GLY A 44 5.38 -2.88 -18.01
CA GLY A 44 6.45 -3.08 -17.04
C GLY A 44 6.30 -4.26 -16.08
N ASP A 45 5.11 -4.60 -15.57
CA ASP A 45 4.97 -5.68 -14.58
C ASP A 45 3.84 -6.64 -15.00
N GLN A 46 4.22 -7.66 -15.76
CA GLN A 46 3.31 -8.71 -16.21
C GLN A 46 3.16 -9.78 -15.11
N GLY A 47 2.02 -10.44 -15.05
CA GLY A 47 1.82 -11.57 -14.15
C GLY A 47 2.74 -12.74 -14.56
N ALA A 48 3.76 -13.03 -13.74
CA ALA A 48 4.59 -14.22 -13.93
C ALA A 48 3.95 -15.40 -13.21
N VAL A 49 3.86 -16.54 -13.93
CA VAL A 49 3.20 -17.75 -13.44
C VAL A 49 4.22 -18.87 -13.29
N GLN A 50 4.14 -19.54 -12.15
CA GLN A 50 4.85 -20.79 -11.87
C GLN A 50 3.87 -21.88 -11.46
N TYR A 51 4.26 -23.16 -11.64
CA TYR A 51 3.57 -24.33 -11.11
C TYR A 51 4.54 -25.22 -10.32
N TYR A 52 4.04 -25.94 -9.35
CA TYR A 52 4.84 -26.82 -8.52
C TYR A 52 4.80 -28.26 -9.04
N ALA A 53 5.96 -28.79 -9.41
CA ALA A 53 6.16 -30.18 -9.83
C ALA A 53 7.49 -30.70 -9.24
N GLY A 54 7.48 -31.01 -7.92
CA GLY A 54 8.67 -31.33 -7.12
C GLY A 54 9.53 -30.10 -6.80
N ALA A 55 9.44 -29.05 -7.61
CA ALA A 55 9.97 -27.71 -7.41
C ALA A 55 9.10 -26.71 -8.16
N TRP A 56 9.22 -25.41 -7.85
CA TRP A 56 8.59 -24.36 -8.64
C TRP A 56 9.21 -24.32 -10.04
N ARG A 57 8.36 -24.40 -11.07
CA ARG A 57 8.72 -24.40 -12.49
C ARG A 57 8.04 -23.24 -13.18
N GLU A 58 8.69 -22.68 -14.14
CA GLU A 58 8.12 -21.64 -14.99
C GLU A 58 6.94 -22.19 -15.78
N PHE A 59 5.78 -21.54 -15.64
CA PHE A 59 4.60 -21.77 -16.46
C PHE A 59 4.60 -20.83 -17.67
N GLY A 60 4.85 -19.55 -17.43
CA GLY A 60 4.90 -18.48 -18.41
C GLY A 60 4.53 -17.14 -17.82
N THR A 61 4.44 -16.14 -18.68
CA THR A 61 4.02 -14.77 -18.31
C THR A 61 2.68 -14.47 -18.96
N THR A 62 1.78 -13.78 -18.27
CA THR A 62 0.48 -13.42 -18.82
C THR A 62 0.62 -12.37 -19.93
N THR A 63 -0.08 -12.57 -21.03
CA THR A 63 -0.26 -11.59 -22.11
C THR A 63 -1.76 -11.33 -22.24
N GLY A 64 -2.20 -10.08 -22.07
CA GLY A 64 -3.62 -9.77 -21.98
C GLY A 64 -4.33 -10.53 -20.85
N GLY A 65 -3.63 -10.74 -19.74
CA GLY A 65 -4.15 -11.46 -18.56
C GLY A 65 -4.13 -12.99 -18.67
N ILE A 66 -3.54 -13.60 -19.72
CA ILE A 66 -3.61 -15.05 -19.97
C ILE A 66 -2.21 -15.62 -20.17
N ALA A 67 -1.93 -16.76 -19.54
CA ALA A 67 -0.82 -17.66 -19.86
C ALA A 67 -1.36 -19.08 -20.09
N THR A 68 -0.77 -19.86 -21.02
CA THR A 68 -1.17 -21.23 -21.32
C THR A 68 0.02 -22.16 -21.39
N LYS A 69 -0.15 -23.41 -20.93
CA LYS A 69 0.88 -24.46 -21.02
C LYS A 69 0.24 -25.84 -21.00
N GLU A 70 0.76 -26.75 -21.82
CA GLU A 70 0.40 -28.16 -21.76
C GLU A 70 0.98 -28.82 -20.50
N LEU A 71 0.12 -29.42 -19.67
CA LEU A 71 0.47 -30.17 -18.45
C LEU A 71 -0.27 -31.51 -18.40
N LEU A 72 0.20 -32.43 -17.56
CA LEU A 72 -0.55 -33.65 -17.28
C LEU A 72 -1.79 -33.32 -16.42
N PRO A 73 -2.94 -33.99 -16.66
CA PRO A 73 -4.19 -33.75 -15.90
C PRO A 73 -4.06 -34.25 -14.46
N LYS A 74 -3.84 -33.34 -13.51
CA LYS A 74 -3.75 -33.59 -12.08
C LYS A 74 -3.82 -32.28 -11.28
N GLN A 75 -3.82 -32.41 -9.97
CA GLN A 75 -3.73 -31.24 -9.08
C GLN A 75 -2.30 -30.66 -9.07
N TYR A 76 -2.22 -29.33 -9.17
CA TYR A 76 -0.99 -28.55 -9.03
C TYR A 76 -1.21 -27.38 -8.06
N SER A 77 -0.12 -26.88 -7.48
CA SER A 77 -0.07 -25.54 -6.92
C SER A 77 0.45 -24.60 -7.99
N PHE A 78 -0.28 -23.52 -8.22
CA PHE A 78 0.13 -22.44 -9.12
C PHE A 78 0.48 -21.21 -8.28
N ARG A 79 1.49 -20.47 -8.72
CA ARG A 79 1.90 -19.18 -8.15
C ARG A 79 1.75 -18.09 -9.18
N MET A 80 1.04 -17.05 -8.80
CA MET A 80 0.97 -15.80 -9.56
C MET A 80 1.83 -14.77 -8.87
N SER A 81 2.75 -14.14 -9.60
CA SER A 81 3.52 -12.97 -9.17
C SER A 81 3.10 -11.77 -9.99
N TYR A 82 2.63 -10.72 -9.30
CA TYR A 82 2.18 -9.47 -9.91
C TYR A 82 2.45 -8.31 -8.95
N ALA A 83 2.83 -7.15 -9.47
CA ALA A 83 3.14 -5.96 -8.66
C ALA A 83 4.10 -6.29 -7.50
N TYR A 84 5.20 -7.02 -7.81
CA TYR A 84 6.25 -7.47 -6.89
C TYR A 84 5.77 -8.37 -5.72
N ALA A 85 4.54 -8.82 -5.73
CA ALA A 85 3.99 -9.73 -4.73
C ALA A 85 3.60 -11.05 -5.37
N SER A 86 3.43 -12.11 -4.54
CA SER A 86 3.01 -13.42 -5.04
C SER A 86 1.95 -14.02 -4.14
N ILE A 87 1.03 -14.78 -4.75
CA ILE A 87 0.06 -15.63 -4.06
C ILE A 87 0.01 -17.00 -4.72
N ASP A 88 -0.34 -18.01 -3.96
CA ASP A 88 -0.43 -19.40 -4.42
C ASP A 88 -1.89 -19.86 -4.43
N LYS A 89 -2.24 -20.73 -5.38
CA LYS A 89 -3.54 -21.38 -5.50
C LYS A 89 -3.38 -22.83 -5.93
N GLN A 90 -4.12 -23.74 -5.31
CA GLN A 90 -4.20 -25.12 -5.75
C GLN A 90 -5.37 -25.29 -6.71
N GLN A 91 -5.16 -26.04 -7.78
CA GLN A 91 -6.18 -26.35 -8.79
C GLN A 91 -5.94 -27.74 -9.38
N ASP A 92 -7.01 -28.53 -9.46
CA ASP A 92 -7.02 -29.78 -10.23
C ASP A 92 -7.41 -29.46 -11.67
N ILE A 93 -6.40 -29.45 -12.55
CA ILE A 93 -6.59 -29.12 -13.96
C ILE A 93 -7.16 -30.30 -14.78
N SER A 94 -7.33 -31.48 -14.16
CA SER A 94 -8.05 -32.59 -14.82
C SER A 94 -9.56 -32.34 -14.88
N SER A 95 -10.11 -31.59 -13.93
CA SER A 95 -11.53 -31.22 -13.84
C SER A 95 -11.82 -29.83 -14.38
N ASP A 96 -10.96 -28.86 -14.07
CA ASP A 96 -11.05 -27.47 -14.54
C ASP A 96 -9.66 -26.98 -14.93
N PRO A 97 -9.36 -26.88 -16.23
CA PRO A 97 -8.04 -26.47 -16.71
C PRO A 97 -7.78 -24.95 -16.55
N THR A 98 -8.76 -24.16 -16.07
CA THR A 98 -8.63 -22.72 -15.90
C THR A 98 -8.35 -22.33 -14.46
N VAL A 99 -7.21 -21.72 -14.21
CA VAL A 99 -6.77 -21.22 -12.90
C VAL A 99 -6.90 -19.70 -12.90
N VAL A 100 -7.82 -19.16 -12.08
CA VAL A 100 -8.07 -17.72 -12.04
C VAL A 100 -7.41 -17.12 -10.80
N PHE A 101 -6.58 -16.11 -11.00
CA PHE A 101 -6.09 -15.17 -9.99
C PHE A 101 -6.76 -13.82 -10.23
N GLN A 102 -7.26 -13.21 -9.17
CA GLN A 102 -7.94 -11.92 -9.25
C GLN A 102 -7.27 -10.94 -8.30
N THR A 103 -7.03 -9.72 -8.76
CA THR A 103 -6.54 -8.61 -7.94
C THR A 103 -7.68 -7.98 -7.17
N VAL A 104 -7.34 -7.10 -6.26
CA VAL A 104 -8.28 -6.19 -5.58
C VAL A 104 -7.86 -4.76 -5.89
N ASN A 105 -8.83 -3.88 -6.09
CA ASN A 105 -8.58 -2.45 -6.20
C ASN A 105 -8.34 -1.88 -4.80
N ALA A 106 -7.08 -1.94 -4.34
CA ALA A 106 -6.70 -1.38 -3.06
C ALA A 106 -6.88 0.14 -3.10
N ARG A 107 -7.55 0.68 -2.09
CA ARG A 107 -7.85 2.10 -1.94
C ARG A 107 -7.18 2.63 -0.68
N VAL A 108 -6.27 3.58 -0.83
CA VAL A 108 -5.64 4.27 0.29
C VAL A 108 -6.24 5.65 0.43
N GLU A 109 -6.69 5.98 1.64
CA GLU A 109 -7.33 7.25 1.97
C GLU A 109 -6.47 8.04 2.95
N LEU A 110 -6.34 9.35 2.70
CA LEU A 110 -5.84 10.33 3.65
C LEU A 110 -7.01 11.20 4.09
N ARG A 111 -7.29 11.19 5.39
CA ARG A 111 -8.39 11.92 6.01
C ARG A 111 -7.88 13.02 6.95
N ASP A 112 -8.61 14.13 7.04
CA ASP A 112 -8.36 15.18 8.01
C ASP A 112 -8.75 14.74 9.44
N SER A 113 -8.50 15.59 10.42
CA SER A 113 -8.84 15.36 11.84
C SER A 113 -10.35 15.23 12.10
N ASN A 114 -11.20 15.66 11.17
CA ASN A 114 -12.66 15.52 11.23
C ASN A 114 -13.16 14.25 10.51
N GLY A 115 -12.25 13.46 9.92
CA GLY A 115 -12.58 12.25 9.17
C GLY A 115 -12.98 12.48 7.71
N ASN A 116 -12.93 13.70 7.19
CA ASN A 116 -13.18 13.99 5.79
C ASN A 116 -11.96 13.61 4.95
N LEU A 117 -12.19 13.25 3.67
CA LEU A 117 -11.09 13.06 2.74
C LEU A 117 -10.30 14.38 2.59
N MET A 118 -8.99 14.27 2.74
CA MET A 118 -8.10 15.42 2.65
C MET A 118 -8.14 15.98 1.22
N PRO A 119 -8.56 17.23 1.01
CA PRO A 119 -8.41 17.85 -0.30
C PRO A 119 -6.93 17.92 -0.66
N ALA A 120 -6.59 17.82 -1.95
CA ALA A 120 -5.21 17.92 -2.39
C ALA A 120 -4.64 19.29 -1.96
N PRO A 121 -3.73 19.36 -0.98
CA PRO A 121 -3.13 20.61 -0.60
C PRO A 121 -2.23 21.11 -1.73
N MET A 122 -2.22 22.39 -1.98
CA MET A 122 -1.24 22.96 -2.87
C MET A 122 0.17 22.72 -2.28
N GLY A 123 0.96 21.85 -2.93
CA GLY A 123 2.37 21.61 -2.64
C GLY A 123 2.72 20.36 -1.82
N ASP A 124 1.78 19.73 -1.08
CA ASP A 124 2.07 18.57 -0.22
C ASP A 124 0.97 17.53 -0.37
N GLN A 125 1.06 16.72 -1.42
CA GLN A 125 0.12 15.63 -1.65
C GLN A 125 0.53 14.41 -0.82
N GLY A 126 -0.45 13.61 -0.38
CA GLY A 126 -0.18 12.33 0.25
C GLY A 126 0.45 11.35 -0.74
N MET A 127 1.74 11.08 -0.60
CA MET A 127 2.42 10.01 -1.36
C MET A 127 2.22 8.69 -0.65
N VAL A 128 1.83 7.67 -1.41
CA VAL A 128 1.59 6.33 -0.90
C VAL A 128 2.58 5.35 -1.48
N GLN A 129 3.14 4.51 -0.61
CA GLN A 129 3.96 3.37 -0.96
C GLN A 129 3.40 2.10 -0.32
N TYR A 130 3.70 0.93 -0.88
CA TYR A 130 3.45 -0.37 -0.28
C TYR A 130 4.73 -1.21 -0.25
N TYR A 131 4.85 -2.11 0.72
CA TYR A 131 6.02 -2.96 0.86
C TYR A 131 5.78 -4.33 0.20
N ALA A 132 6.61 -4.63 -0.81
CA ALA A 132 6.66 -5.92 -1.50
C ALA A 132 8.13 -6.29 -1.77
N GLY A 133 8.82 -6.78 -0.70
CA GLY A 133 10.27 -7.00 -0.70
C GLY A 133 11.10 -5.71 -0.62
N ALA A 134 10.55 -4.60 -1.09
CA ALA A 134 11.03 -3.23 -0.94
C ALA A 134 9.83 -2.28 -0.95
N TRP A 135 10.01 -1.02 -0.55
CA TRP A 135 8.99 0.01 -0.73
C TRP A 135 8.80 0.30 -2.21
N ARG A 136 7.54 0.18 -2.68
CA ARG A 136 7.12 0.41 -4.05
C ARG A 136 6.14 1.56 -4.09
N GLU A 137 6.17 2.32 -5.16
CA GLU A 137 5.19 3.36 -5.38
C GLU A 137 3.79 2.76 -5.55
N PHE A 138 2.84 3.26 -4.78
CA PHE A 138 1.42 2.95 -4.91
C PHE A 138 0.70 4.02 -5.72
N GLY A 139 1.02 5.27 -5.46
CA GLY A 139 0.47 6.44 -6.10
C GLY A 139 0.42 7.65 -5.17
N THR A 140 -0.13 8.75 -5.68
CA THR A 140 -0.34 10.00 -4.94
C THR A 140 -1.83 10.22 -4.74
N THR A 141 -2.23 10.70 -3.56
CA THR A 141 -3.65 10.98 -3.29
C THR A 141 -4.16 12.16 -4.12
N THR A 142 -5.31 11.97 -4.75
CA THR A 142 -6.08 13.05 -5.39
C THR A 142 -7.43 13.13 -4.68
N GLY A 143 -7.76 14.28 -4.10
CA GLY A 143 -8.94 14.39 -3.23
C GLY A 143 -8.91 13.42 -2.05
N GLY A 144 -7.72 13.17 -1.48
CA GLY A 144 -7.53 12.27 -0.36
C GLY A 144 -7.50 10.77 -0.72
N ILE A 145 -7.53 10.38 -2.01
CA ILE A 145 -7.63 8.99 -2.44
C ILE A 145 -6.51 8.63 -3.42
N ALA A 146 -5.89 7.46 -3.23
CA ALA A 146 -5.08 6.78 -4.22
C ALA A 146 -5.60 5.34 -4.38
N THR A 147 -5.56 4.79 -5.60
CA THR A 147 -5.99 3.41 -5.90
C THR A 147 -4.96 2.67 -6.75
N ASN A 148 -4.84 1.36 -6.53
CA ASN A 148 -4.00 0.50 -7.35
C ASN A 148 -4.51 -0.95 -7.29
N GLU A 149 -4.35 -1.70 -8.38
CA GLU A 149 -4.65 -3.13 -8.45
C GLU A 149 -3.49 -3.93 -7.84
N LEU A 150 -3.75 -4.67 -6.76
CA LEU A 150 -2.77 -5.52 -6.08
C LEU A 150 -3.33 -6.92 -5.86
N LEU A 151 -2.44 -7.91 -5.68
CA LEU A 151 -2.85 -9.25 -5.26
C LEU A 151 -3.44 -9.22 -3.84
N PRO A 152 -4.54 -9.98 -3.57
CA PRO A 152 -5.20 -10.00 -2.26
C PRO A 152 -4.32 -10.68 -1.20
N LYS A 153 -3.68 -9.88 -0.35
CA LYS A 153 -2.87 -10.32 0.79
C LYS A 153 -2.60 -9.18 1.76
N GLN A 154 -1.89 -9.46 2.84
CA GLN A 154 -1.42 -8.45 3.77
C GLN A 154 -0.23 -7.67 3.19
N TYR A 155 -0.27 -6.34 3.30
CA TYR A 155 0.82 -5.41 2.97
C TYR A 155 1.06 -4.43 4.12
N SER A 156 2.27 -3.85 4.15
CA SER A 156 2.52 -2.60 4.86
C SER A 156 2.38 -1.46 3.87
N PHE A 157 1.57 -0.48 4.22
CA PHE A 157 1.41 0.77 3.47
C PHE A 157 2.08 1.91 4.22
N ARG A 158 2.67 2.84 3.49
CA ARG A 158 3.27 4.08 3.99
C ARG A 158 2.56 5.26 3.40
N MET A 159 2.07 6.14 4.25
CA MET A 159 1.58 7.46 3.88
C MET A 159 2.63 8.49 4.22
N SER A 160 3.02 9.30 3.24
CA SER A 160 3.88 10.47 3.43
C SER A 160 3.07 11.72 3.15
N TYR A 161 2.99 12.61 4.14
CA TYR A 161 2.25 13.87 4.08
C TYR A 161 2.96 14.92 4.93
N ALA A 162 3.00 16.17 4.48
CA ALA A 162 3.64 17.27 5.20
C ALA A 162 5.08 16.89 5.65
N TYR A 163 5.87 16.31 4.73
CA TYR A 163 7.27 15.87 4.93
C TYR A 163 7.48 14.82 6.03
N ALA A 164 6.42 14.20 6.51
CA ALA A 164 6.48 13.12 7.49
C ALA A 164 5.84 11.86 6.92
N SER A 165 6.14 10.70 7.52
CA SER A 165 5.57 9.42 7.08
C SER A 165 5.14 8.59 8.28
N ILE A 166 4.07 7.82 8.08
CA ILE A 166 3.61 6.76 8.99
C ILE A 166 3.28 5.50 8.22
N ASP A 167 3.42 4.36 8.87
CA ASP A 167 3.18 3.04 8.28
C ASP A 167 1.96 2.39 8.91
N LYS A 168 1.21 1.61 8.11
CA LYS A 168 0.08 0.80 8.55
C LYS A 168 0.07 -0.54 7.84
N GLN A 169 -0.17 -1.63 8.57
CA GLN A 169 -0.41 -2.95 7.98
C GLN A 169 -1.91 -3.15 7.73
N GLN A 170 -2.24 -3.70 6.58
CA GLN A 170 -3.60 -4.02 6.17
C GLN A 170 -3.62 -5.28 5.32
N ASP A 171 -4.54 -6.20 5.63
CA ASP A 171 -4.87 -7.31 4.74
C ASP A 171 -5.98 -6.86 3.78
N ILE A 172 -5.56 -6.55 2.55
CA ILE A 172 -6.48 -6.07 1.50
C ILE A 172 -7.32 -7.18 0.89
N SER A 173 -7.11 -8.45 1.26
CA SER A 173 -8.00 -9.54 0.84
C SER A 173 -9.33 -9.52 1.59
N THR A 174 -9.35 -8.93 2.79
CA THR A 174 -10.55 -8.82 3.64
C THR A 174 -11.13 -7.42 3.66
N ASP A 175 -10.28 -6.39 3.67
CA ASP A 175 -10.67 -4.98 3.59
C ASP A 175 -9.71 -4.22 2.67
N PRO A 176 -10.14 -3.89 1.44
CA PRO A 176 -9.30 -3.21 0.46
C PRO A 176 -9.10 -1.71 0.75
N VAL A 177 -9.71 -1.16 1.81
CA VAL A 177 -9.60 0.26 2.17
C VAL A 177 -8.59 0.46 3.30
N VAL A 178 -7.53 1.21 3.02
CA VAL A 178 -6.47 1.56 3.97
C VAL A 178 -6.61 3.04 4.33
N SER A 179 -7.11 3.36 5.52
CA SER A 179 -7.30 4.75 5.95
C SER A 179 -6.14 5.22 6.82
N PHE A 180 -5.61 6.39 6.47
CA PHE A 180 -4.71 7.21 7.27
C PHE A 180 -5.44 8.50 7.65
N ALA A 181 -5.28 8.95 8.88
CA ALA A 181 -5.85 10.20 9.36
C ALA A 181 -4.75 11.13 9.85
N THR A 182 -4.92 12.43 9.62
CA THR A 182 -4.13 13.47 10.26
C THR A 182 -4.75 13.86 11.60
N VAL A 183 -4.03 14.67 12.36
CA VAL A 183 -4.53 15.35 13.54
C VAL A 183 -4.30 16.85 13.37
N LEU A 184 -5.23 17.67 13.82
CA LEU A 184 -5.08 19.12 13.83
C LEU A 184 -4.18 19.51 15.01
N ALA A 185 -2.88 19.73 14.73
CA ALA A 185 -1.96 20.26 15.71
C ALA A 185 -2.33 21.74 15.98
N ALA A 186 -2.80 22.04 17.17
CA ALA A 186 -3.10 23.40 17.65
C ALA A 186 -1.92 23.93 18.45
N ILE A 187 -1.21 24.91 17.93
CA ILE A 187 -0.02 25.47 18.56
C ILE A 187 -0.37 26.82 19.18
N ASN A 188 -0.23 26.92 20.51
CA ASN A 188 -0.44 28.12 21.29
C ASN A 188 0.92 28.69 21.71
N VAL A 189 1.13 29.98 21.50
CA VAL A 189 2.38 30.67 21.85
C VAL A 189 2.08 31.79 22.82
N THR A 190 2.72 31.74 23.99
CA THR A 190 2.52 32.72 25.07
C THR A 190 3.86 33.30 25.53
N GLY A 191 3.83 34.47 26.15
CA GLY A 191 4.95 35.03 26.89
C GLY A 191 4.93 34.58 28.35
N GLN A 192 5.85 35.12 29.18
CA GLN A 192 6.04 34.76 30.62
C GLN A 192 4.79 34.97 31.49
N GLN A 193 3.96 35.95 31.19
CA GLN A 193 2.73 36.25 31.91
C GLN A 193 1.50 35.56 31.31
N ASN A 194 1.70 34.52 30.49
CA ASN A 194 0.66 33.79 29.75
C ASN A 194 -0.12 34.66 28.75
N GLN A 195 0.39 35.86 28.41
CA GLN A 195 -0.21 36.68 27.38
C GLN A 195 -0.02 36.01 26.01
N ALA A 196 -1.06 36.01 25.18
CA ALA A 196 -1.02 35.47 23.82
C ALA A 196 -0.09 36.31 22.92
N LEU A 197 0.81 35.68 22.18
CA LEU A 197 1.74 36.37 21.31
C LEU A 197 1.22 36.32 19.87
N ASN A 198 0.80 37.46 19.36
CA ASN A 198 0.31 37.62 18.00
C ASN A 198 1.49 37.87 17.02
N GLY A 199 1.53 37.17 15.89
CA GLY A 199 2.62 37.32 14.90
C GLY A 199 3.88 36.48 15.25
N ALA A 200 3.80 35.55 16.22
CA ALA A 200 4.88 34.61 16.44
C ALA A 200 5.00 33.62 15.28
N GLN A 201 6.20 33.50 14.71
CA GLN A 201 6.51 32.55 13.65
C GLN A 201 6.55 31.13 14.24
N VAL A 202 5.78 30.20 13.67
CA VAL A 202 5.73 28.81 14.09
C VAL A 202 6.21 27.89 12.97
N SER A 203 7.05 26.94 13.34
CA SER A 203 7.55 25.88 12.47
C SER A 203 7.61 24.53 13.19
N TYR A 204 7.71 23.44 12.44
CA TYR A 204 7.92 22.09 12.93
C TYR A 204 9.09 21.43 12.21
N TYR A 205 9.76 20.48 12.84
CA TYR A 205 10.87 19.74 12.28
C TYR A 205 10.40 18.42 11.66
N ALA A 206 10.63 18.26 10.35
CA ALA A 206 10.38 17.03 9.60
C ALA A 206 11.52 16.84 8.56
N GLY A 207 12.69 16.38 9.06
CA GLY A 207 13.94 16.31 8.30
C GLY A 207 14.61 17.67 8.08
N ALA A 208 13.82 18.74 8.07
CA ALA A 208 14.21 20.15 8.10
C ALA A 208 13.10 20.96 8.79
N TRP A 209 13.38 22.21 9.16
CA TRP A 209 12.36 23.10 9.67
C TRP A 209 11.37 23.49 8.57
N ARG A 210 10.07 23.32 8.88
CA ARG A 210 8.94 23.59 7.97
C ARG A 210 8.05 24.65 8.60
N THR A 211 7.86 25.74 7.93
CA THR A 211 7.02 26.85 8.41
C THR A 211 5.55 26.44 8.41
N ILE A 212 4.86 26.69 9.52
CA ILE A 212 3.39 26.63 9.63
C ILE A 212 2.81 28.00 9.24
N GLY A 213 3.33 29.05 9.85
CA GLY A 213 2.89 30.44 9.65
C GLY A 213 3.06 31.27 10.92
N GLU A 214 2.30 32.39 11.00
CA GLU A 214 2.27 33.29 12.14
C GLU A 214 1.03 33.06 13.00
N THR A 215 1.17 33.20 14.30
CA THR A 215 0.04 33.10 15.23
C THR A 215 -0.91 34.29 15.08
N VAL A 216 -2.21 33.99 15.13
CA VAL A 216 -3.29 34.97 15.27
C VAL A 216 -3.92 34.76 16.65
N ASN A 217 -3.97 35.84 17.47
CA ASN A 217 -4.39 35.74 18.87
C ASN A 217 -3.61 34.67 19.67
N GLY A 218 -2.32 34.54 19.38
CA GLY A 218 -1.42 33.60 20.04
C GLY A 218 -1.57 32.14 19.56
N SER A 219 -2.37 31.84 18.55
CA SER A 219 -2.60 30.46 18.12
C SER A 219 -2.48 30.30 16.61
N ILE A 220 -2.06 29.11 16.18
CA ILE A 220 -2.09 28.64 14.79
C ILE A 220 -2.31 27.12 14.79
N ALA A 221 -2.91 26.58 13.74
CA ALA A 221 -3.14 25.15 13.61
C ALA A 221 -2.76 24.62 12.23
N ARG A 222 -2.35 23.34 12.18
CA ARG A 222 -2.04 22.62 10.94
C ARG A 222 -2.37 21.14 11.06
N GLU A 223 -2.94 20.58 9.99
CA GLU A 223 -3.11 19.12 9.83
C GLU A 223 -1.74 18.46 9.61
N LEU A 224 -1.38 17.51 10.48
CA LEU A 224 -0.13 16.76 10.43
C LEU A 224 -0.40 15.27 10.69
N LEU A 225 0.48 14.38 10.23
CA LEU A 225 0.38 12.96 10.58
C LEU A 225 0.61 12.76 12.08
N PRO A 226 -0.13 11.84 12.76
CA PRO A 226 -0.02 11.60 14.20
C PRO A 226 1.32 10.96 14.55
N ARG A 227 2.26 11.75 15.05
CA ARG A 227 3.59 11.32 15.49
C ARG A 227 4.26 12.37 16.37
N ASN A 228 5.48 12.07 16.83
CA ASN A 228 6.30 13.02 17.57
C ASN A 228 6.96 14.04 16.62
N TYR A 229 6.85 15.33 16.96
CA TYR A 229 7.52 16.44 16.27
C TYR A 229 8.23 17.34 17.26
N THR A 230 9.23 18.11 16.79
CA THR A 230 9.73 19.27 17.48
C THR A 230 9.10 20.50 16.83
N PHE A 231 8.37 21.28 17.62
CA PHE A 231 7.80 22.57 17.21
C PHE A 231 8.70 23.69 17.68
N ARG A 232 8.81 24.75 16.91
CA ARG A 232 9.54 25.98 17.25
C ARG A 232 8.61 27.18 17.11
N ALA A 233 8.58 28.01 18.14
CA ALA A 233 8.02 29.34 18.05
C ALA A 233 9.14 30.39 18.15
N ALA A 234 9.05 31.46 17.34
CA ALA A 234 9.99 32.58 17.36
C ALA A 234 9.22 33.91 17.32
N TYR A 235 9.59 34.83 18.20
CA TYR A 235 8.99 36.17 18.30
C TYR A 235 10.02 37.19 18.80
N GLN A 236 10.18 38.31 18.11
CA GLN A 236 11.07 39.42 18.52
C GLN A 236 12.50 38.97 18.88
N GLY A 237 13.08 38.04 18.10
CA GLY A 237 14.44 37.54 18.32
C GLY A 237 14.59 36.47 19.39
N THR A 238 13.51 36.13 20.12
CA THR A 238 13.46 35.03 21.07
C THR A 238 12.81 33.81 20.43
N SER A 239 13.32 32.62 20.71
CA SER A 239 12.71 31.36 20.24
C SER A 239 12.73 30.28 21.31
N ALA A 240 11.78 29.34 21.22
CA ALA A 240 11.75 28.14 22.04
C ALA A 240 11.30 26.94 21.20
N ASP A 241 11.84 25.78 21.56
CA ASP A 241 11.52 24.49 20.95
C ASP A 241 10.77 23.62 21.97
N LEU A 242 9.76 22.88 21.49
CA LEU A 242 9.01 21.92 22.27
C LEU A 242 8.83 20.63 21.47
N GLN A 243 9.23 19.52 22.04
CA GLN A 243 8.94 18.19 21.50
C GLN A 243 7.59 17.70 21.99
N GLN A 244 6.70 17.32 21.08
CA GLN A 244 5.35 16.87 21.38
C GLN A 244 4.95 15.71 20.47
N ASP A 245 4.45 14.64 21.07
CA ASP A 245 3.76 13.57 20.34
C ASP A 245 2.28 13.98 20.15
N ILE A 246 1.97 14.46 18.95
CA ILE A 246 0.62 14.91 18.61
C ILE A 246 -0.37 13.76 18.40
N SER A 247 0.09 12.50 18.37
CA SER A 247 -0.82 11.34 18.39
C SER A 247 -1.49 11.14 19.74
N GLN A 248 -0.86 11.63 20.82
CA GLN A 248 -1.36 11.55 22.20
C GLN A 248 -2.03 12.85 22.64
N ASN A 249 -1.46 13.98 22.27
CA ASN A 249 -2.00 15.31 22.59
C ASN A 249 -1.69 16.27 21.44
N SER A 250 -2.71 16.66 20.70
CA SER A 250 -2.59 17.56 19.54
C SER A 250 -2.47 19.05 19.91
N THR A 251 -2.59 19.40 21.20
CA THR A 251 -2.39 20.78 21.67
C THR A 251 -0.93 20.98 22.09
N VAL A 252 -0.24 21.92 21.44
CA VAL A 252 1.16 22.27 21.66
C VAL A 252 1.23 23.67 22.30
N ASN A 253 1.68 23.77 23.56
CA ASN A 253 1.78 25.03 24.28
C ASN A 253 3.26 25.45 24.40
N ILE A 254 3.67 26.51 23.71
CA ILE A 254 5.05 27.02 23.73
C ILE A 254 5.05 28.36 24.45
N GLN A 255 5.83 28.44 25.55
CA GLN A 255 6.04 29.68 26.26
C GLN A 255 7.40 30.28 25.92
N LEU A 256 7.41 31.52 25.46
CA LEU A 256 8.63 32.28 25.19
C LEU A 256 9.04 33.09 26.41
N ASN A 257 10.35 33.18 26.64
CA ASN A 257 10.92 33.95 27.75
C ASN A 257 10.95 35.45 27.41
N ILE A 258 9.78 36.04 27.22
CA ILE A 258 9.59 37.45 26.95
C ILE A 258 8.50 38.02 27.87
N THR A 259 8.76 39.19 28.44
CA THR A 259 7.73 40.03 29.05
C THR A 259 6.98 40.72 27.92
N GLY A 260 5.65 40.63 27.88
CA GLY A 260 4.84 41.16 26.78
C GLY A 260 5.05 42.64 26.49
N PRO A 261 4.49 43.07 25.32
CA PRO A 261 4.52 44.49 25.00
C PRO A 261 3.79 45.34 26.00
#